data_aca826f7c160de3186e04d8433b990b4
#
_entry.id   aca826f7c160de3186e04d8433b990b4
#
_cell.length_a   1.000
_cell.length_b   1.000
_cell.length_c   1.000
_cell.angle_alpha   90.00
_cell.angle_beta   90.00
_cell.angle_gamma   90.00
#
_symmetry.space_group_name_H-M   'P 1'
#
loop_
_entity.id
_entity.type
_entity.pdbx_description
1 polymer ?
#
loop_
_entity_poly.entity_id
_entity_poly.type
_entity_poly.pdbx_seq_one_letter_code
_entity_poly.pdbx_strand_id
1 'polypeptide(L)'
;EYAIDKNSIIKTVYEGFGEIPNSILTPSVFGYDRDGEKREYNPQKAKELLKEAGVKNLSLKLWIYDEPSRQQMAQIIQANLKEIGIDVEIIVAEVSTFLQYTGMGEHDILIGLWYVSTGDADYGYYPLLHSKSVGPVGNRSFYENSQVDNLLDRAREISDLKEREKYYQDVQKIIYDEVPL
;
A
#
# COMPACT_ATOMS: atom_id res chain seq x y z
N GLU A 1 -2.56 -8.23 -3.52
CA GLU A 1 -1.21 -8.12 -4.05
C GLU A 1 -0.92 -9.12 -5.19
N TYR A 2 -1.15 -10.43 -5.02
CA TYR A 2 -0.87 -11.44 -6.06
C TYR A 2 -1.59 -11.20 -7.40
N ALA A 3 -2.71 -10.47 -7.38
CA ALA A 3 -3.53 -10.23 -8.56
C ALA A 3 -3.06 -9.07 -9.44
N ILE A 4 -2.16 -8.21 -8.96
CA ILE A 4 -1.78 -6.98 -9.67
C ILE A 4 -0.40 -7.12 -10.29
N ASP A 5 -0.33 -7.00 -11.63
CA ASP A 5 0.93 -6.99 -12.37
C ASP A 5 1.60 -5.61 -12.30
N LYS A 6 2.41 -5.44 -11.25
CA LYS A 6 3.17 -4.21 -11.03
C LYS A 6 4.20 -3.95 -12.15
N ASN A 7 4.73 -5.00 -12.80
CA ASN A 7 5.65 -4.84 -13.93
C ASN A 7 4.95 -4.24 -15.16
N SER A 8 3.72 -4.68 -15.45
CA SER A 8 2.90 -4.07 -16.50
C SER A 8 2.63 -2.58 -16.22
N ILE A 9 2.38 -2.20 -14.96
CA ILE A 9 2.21 -0.81 -14.56
C ILE A 9 3.49 -0.01 -14.84
N ILE A 10 4.65 -0.48 -14.37
CA ILE A 10 5.94 0.19 -14.62
C ILE A 10 6.19 0.35 -16.12
N LYS A 11 5.98 -0.71 -16.90
CA LYS A 11 6.22 -0.71 -18.34
C LYS A 11 5.30 0.25 -19.09
N THR A 12 4.01 0.28 -18.73
CA THR A 12 2.99 1.01 -19.49
C THR A 12 2.85 2.46 -19.04
N VAL A 13 2.87 2.70 -17.73
CA VAL A 13 2.62 4.03 -17.17
C VAL A 13 3.90 4.84 -17.01
N TYR A 14 5.00 4.14 -16.70
CA TYR A 14 6.30 4.76 -16.41
C TYR A 14 7.38 4.45 -17.45
N GLU A 15 6.99 3.96 -18.65
CA GLU A 15 7.90 3.66 -19.77
C GLU A 15 9.07 2.74 -19.37
N GLY A 16 8.90 1.92 -18.34
CA GLY A 16 9.94 1.05 -17.80
C GLY A 16 10.84 1.70 -16.75
N PHE A 17 10.62 2.96 -16.42
CA PHE A 17 11.37 3.65 -15.37
C PHE A 17 10.74 3.43 -14.00
N GLY A 18 11.41 2.67 -13.17
CA GLY A 18 10.96 2.37 -11.80
C GLY A 18 11.33 0.96 -11.37
N GLU A 19 11.17 0.70 -10.09
CA GLU A 19 11.37 -0.62 -9.51
C GLU A 19 10.27 -0.92 -8.48
N ILE A 20 10.01 -2.20 -8.28
CA ILE A 20 9.06 -2.67 -7.28
C ILE A 20 9.85 -2.89 -5.98
N PRO A 21 9.64 -2.07 -4.95
CA PRO A 21 10.24 -2.31 -3.65
C PRO A 21 9.57 -3.52 -2.96
N ASN A 22 10.18 -4.03 -1.91
CA ASN A 22 9.61 -5.06 -1.04
C ASN A 22 8.80 -4.47 0.13
N SER A 23 8.59 -3.17 0.14
CA SER A 23 7.96 -2.41 1.21
C SER A 23 7.30 -1.15 0.64
N ILE A 24 6.57 -0.43 1.46
CA ILE A 24 6.09 0.92 1.14
C ILE A 24 7.20 1.97 1.18
N LEU A 25 8.36 1.63 1.71
CA LEU A 25 9.57 2.45 1.66
C LEU A 25 10.35 2.16 0.38
N THR A 26 11.18 3.11 -0.03
CA THR A 26 12.16 2.92 -1.11
C THR A 26 13.55 2.58 -0.56
N PRO A 27 14.44 1.95 -1.34
CA PRO A 27 15.77 1.53 -0.89
C PRO A 27 16.69 2.62 -0.35
N SER A 28 16.38 3.90 -0.62
CA SER A 28 17.14 5.05 -0.15
C SER A 28 16.72 5.55 1.23
N VAL A 29 15.61 5.03 1.78
CA VAL A 29 15.06 5.46 3.07
C VAL A 29 15.73 4.68 4.20
N PHE A 30 16.15 5.38 5.25
CA PHE A 30 16.64 4.74 6.47
C PHE A 30 15.55 3.85 7.08
N GLY A 31 15.91 2.63 7.48
CA GLY A 31 14.98 1.63 8.02
C GLY A 31 14.35 0.71 6.96
N TYR A 32 14.70 0.89 5.67
CA TYR A 32 14.30 -0.06 4.63
C TYR A 32 15.05 -1.39 4.78
N ASP A 33 14.31 -2.48 4.91
CA ASP A 33 14.87 -3.83 4.92
C ASP A 33 15.11 -4.33 3.49
N ARG A 34 16.38 -4.40 3.10
CA ARG A 34 16.78 -4.85 1.75
C ARG A 34 16.56 -6.34 1.54
N ASP A 35 16.60 -7.12 2.60
CA ASP A 35 16.48 -8.57 2.58
C ASP A 35 15.02 -9.03 2.77
N GLY A 36 14.10 -8.07 2.89
CA GLY A 36 12.66 -8.33 3.02
C GLY A 36 12.08 -9.07 1.82
N GLU A 37 11.11 -9.92 2.08
CA GLU A 37 10.44 -10.72 1.06
C GLU A 37 9.65 -9.85 0.06
N LYS A 38 9.48 -10.37 -1.17
CA LYS A 38 8.64 -9.76 -2.22
C LYS A 38 7.53 -10.71 -2.62
N ARG A 39 6.34 -10.15 -2.84
CA ARG A 39 5.25 -10.91 -3.47
C ARG A 39 5.27 -10.69 -4.97
N GLU A 40 5.36 -11.78 -5.70
CA GLU A 40 5.31 -11.77 -7.15
C GLU A 40 3.86 -11.83 -7.65
N TYR A 41 3.63 -11.29 -8.84
CA TYR A 41 2.37 -11.43 -9.55
C TYR A 41 2.05 -12.91 -9.77
N ASN A 42 0.93 -13.37 -9.25
CA ASN A 42 0.45 -14.74 -9.37
C ASN A 42 -1.08 -14.78 -9.31
N PRO A 43 -1.78 -14.52 -10.44
CA PRO A 43 -3.23 -14.47 -10.46
C PRO A 43 -3.89 -15.84 -10.13
N GLN A 44 -3.17 -16.94 -10.35
CA GLN A 44 -3.67 -18.26 -9.98
C GLN A 44 -3.73 -18.39 -8.46
N LYS A 45 -2.66 -17.98 -7.75
CA LYS A 45 -2.65 -17.96 -6.28
C LYS A 45 -3.73 -17.03 -5.72
N ALA A 46 -3.95 -15.87 -6.36
CA ALA A 46 -5.04 -14.97 -5.98
C ALA A 46 -6.43 -15.64 -6.10
N LYS A 47 -6.69 -16.38 -7.19
CA LYS A 47 -7.94 -17.14 -7.36
C LYS A 47 -8.11 -18.22 -6.29
N GLU A 48 -7.03 -18.92 -5.95
CA GLU A 48 -7.05 -19.94 -4.89
C GLU A 48 -7.43 -19.33 -3.54
N LEU A 49 -6.78 -18.22 -3.16
CA LEU A 49 -7.07 -17.51 -1.91
C LEU A 49 -8.52 -17.00 -1.85
N LEU A 50 -9.05 -16.44 -2.93
CA LEU A 50 -10.46 -16.03 -3.00
C LEU A 50 -11.41 -17.22 -2.81
N LYS A 51 -11.08 -18.36 -3.41
CA LYS A 51 -11.86 -19.58 -3.25
C LYS A 51 -11.79 -20.12 -1.83
N GLU A 52 -10.62 -20.15 -1.22
CA GLU A 52 -10.42 -20.57 0.18
C GLU A 52 -11.18 -19.67 1.15
N ALA A 53 -11.19 -18.36 0.90
CA ALA A 53 -11.96 -17.37 1.67
C ALA A 53 -13.47 -17.42 1.41
N GLY A 54 -13.95 -18.24 0.45
CA GLY A 54 -15.36 -18.34 0.09
C GLY A 54 -15.93 -17.08 -0.58
N VAL A 55 -15.09 -16.17 -1.05
CA VAL A 55 -15.49 -14.89 -1.66
C VAL A 55 -16.02 -15.15 -3.06
N LYS A 56 -17.21 -14.59 -3.35
CA LYS A 56 -17.87 -14.66 -4.67
C LYS A 56 -18.51 -13.31 -4.98
N ASN A 57 -18.51 -12.95 -6.27
CA ASN A 57 -19.16 -11.73 -6.77
C ASN A 57 -18.74 -10.47 -6.03
N LEU A 58 -17.43 -10.32 -5.78
CA LEU A 58 -16.87 -9.15 -5.14
C LEU A 58 -16.87 -7.96 -6.12
N SER A 59 -17.39 -6.83 -5.67
CA SER A 59 -17.34 -5.56 -6.38
C SER A 59 -16.69 -4.52 -5.47
N LEU A 60 -15.66 -3.82 -5.98
CA LEU A 60 -14.85 -2.89 -5.21
C LEU A 60 -14.82 -1.51 -5.86
N LYS A 61 -14.74 -0.45 -5.06
CA LYS A 61 -14.54 0.92 -5.50
C LYS A 61 -13.07 1.29 -5.41
N LEU A 62 -12.46 1.57 -6.56
CA LEU A 62 -11.09 2.06 -6.67
C LEU A 62 -11.10 3.58 -6.85
N TRP A 63 -10.67 4.29 -5.82
CA TRP A 63 -10.58 5.74 -5.84
C TRP A 63 -9.23 6.23 -6.32
N ILE A 64 -9.26 7.19 -7.23
CA ILE A 64 -8.08 7.92 -7.73
C ILE A 64 -8.40 9.41 -7.81
N TYR A 65 -7.39 10.25 -7.70
CA TYR A 65 -7.56 11.64 -8.12
C TYR A 65 -7.24 11.82 -9.60
N ASP A 66 -7.81 12.87 -10.21
CA ASP A 66 -7.77 13.12 -11.65
C ASP A 66 -6.35 13.44 -12.13
N GLU A 67 -5.66 12.39 -12.60
CA GLU A 67 -4.34 12.43 -13.19
C GLU A 67 -4.21 11.30 -14.22
N PRO A 68 -3.71 11.58 -15.46
CA PRO A 68 -3.67 10.58 -16.53
C PRO A 68 -2.93 9.28 -16.17
N SER A 69 -1.79 9.38 -15.48
CA SER A 69 -1.00 8.21 -15.06
C SER A 69 -1.77 7.31 -14.08
N ARG A 70 -2.57 7.91 -13.18
CA ARG A 70 -3.40 7.16 -12.24
C ARG A 70 -4.57 6.51 -12.90
N GLN A 71 -5.17 7.16 -13.88
CA GLN A 71 -6.24 6.57 -14.68
C GLN A 71 -5.74 5.34 -15.44
N GLN A 72 -4.54 5.40 -16.03
CA GLN A 72 -3.91 4.24 -16.68
C GLN A 72 -3.61 3.12 -15.68
N MET A 73 -3.04 3.45 -14.50
CA MET A 73 -2.84 2.46 -13.43
C MET A 73 -4.14 1.79 -13.01
N ALA A 74 -5.18 2.58 -12.77
CA ALA A 74 -6.48 2.08 -12.34
C ALA A 74 -7.10 1.12 -13.36
N GLN A 75 -6.97 1.42 -14.67
CA GLN A 75 -7.44 0.55 -15.74
C GLN A 75 -6.68 -0.79 -15.78
N ILE A 76 -5.36 -0.78 -15.55
CA ILE A 76 -4.56 -2.02 -15.46
C ILE A 76 -4.99 -2.83 -14.24
N ILE A 77 -5.15 -2.20 -13.08
CA ILE A 77 -5.60 -2.85 -11.85
C ILE A 77 -7.02 -3.43 -12.04
N GLN A 78 -7.94 -2.67 -12.63
CA GLN A 78 -9.29 -3.13 -12.94
C GLN A 78 -9.26 -4.37 -13.82
N ALA A 79 -8.45 -4.38 -14.89
CA ALA A 79 -8.31 -5.52 -15.79
C ALA A 79 -7.74 -6.76 -15.08
N ASN A 80 -6.70 -6.58 -14.26
CA ASN A 80 -6.11 -7.67 -13.49
C ASN A 80 -7.09 -8.27 -12.47
N LEU A 81 -7.84 -7.43 -11.77
CA LEU A 81 -8.83 -7.88 -10.79
C LEU A 81 -10.03 -8.57 -11.48
N LYS A 82 -10.43 -8.09 -12.65
CA LYS A 82 -11.45 -8.74 -13.47
C LYS A 82 -11.05 -10.15 -13.90
N GLU A 83 -9.78 -10.37 -14.21
CA GLU A 83 -9.25 -11.68 -14.57
C GLU A 83 -9.44 -12.72 -13.47
N ILE A 84 -9.42 -12.31 -12.22
CA ILE A 84 -9.64 -13.17 -11.04
C ILE A 84 -11.08 -13.15 -10.53
N GLY A 85 -12.01 -12.51 -11.26
CA GLY A 85 -13.44 -12.51 -10.95
C GLY A 85 -13.88 -11.43 -9.98
N ILE A 86 -13.09 -10.36 -9.81
CA ILE A 86 -13.46 -9.18 -9.02
C ILE A 86 -13.86 -8.04 -9.95
N ASP A 87 -15.04 -7.47 -9.76
CA ASP A 87 -15.48 -6.26 -10.45
C ASP A 87 -14.95 -5.01 -9.73
N VAL A 88 -14.45 -4.03 -10.49
CA VAL A 88 -13.94 -2.78 -9.94
C VAL A 88 -14.60 -1.60 -10.61
N GLU A 89 -15.18 -0.71 -9.80
CA GLU A 89 -15.65 0.61 -10.21
C GLU A 89 -14.53 1.63 -9.97
N ILE A 90 -14.06 2.30 -11.03
CA ILE A 90 -13.04 3.37 -10.90
C ILE A 90 -13.76 4.69 -10.64
N ILE A 91 -13.44 5.33 -9.50
CA ILE A 91 -13.95 6.63 -9.11
C ILE A 91 -12.85 7.67 -9.25
N VAL A 92 -13.01 8.58 -10.22
CA VAL A 92 -12.10 9.70 -10.45
C VAL A 92 -12.63 10.94 -9.75
N ALA A 93 -11.85 11.56 -8.89
CA ALA A 93 -12.25 12.72 -8.12
C ALA A 93 -11.18 13.81 -8.14
N GLU A 94 -11.57 15.07 -7.90
CA GLU A 94 -10.61 16.12 -7.56
C GLU A 94 -9.84 15.77 -6.29
N VAL A 95 -8.61 16.29 -6.15
CA VAL A 95 -7.73 16.00 -5.01
C VAL A 95 -8.40 16.25 -3.67
N SER A 96 -9.13 17.37 -3.53
CA SER A 96 -9.86 17.71 -2.29
C SER A 96 -10.93 16.68 -1.95
N THR A 97 -11.73 16.30 -2.94
CA THR A 97 -12.78 15.28 -2.82
C THR A 97 -12.19 13.91 -2.53
N PHE A 98 -11.14 13.52 -3.26
CA PHE A 98 -10.41 12.27 -2.99
C PHE A 98 -9.90 12.21 -1.55
N LEU A 99 -9.23 13.26 -1.07
CA LEU A 99 -8.70 13.30 0.30
C LEU A 99 -9.80 13.26 1.36
N GLN A 100 -10.92 13.94 1.12
CA GLN A 100 -12.07 13.93 2.03
C GLN A 100 -12.68 12.53 2.13
N TYR A 101 -13.10 11.94 1.02
CA TYR A 101 -13.82 10.67 1.02
C TYR A 101 -12.93 9.49 1.41
N THR A 102 -11.68 9.46 0.95
CA THR A 102 -10.75 8.40 1.39
C THR A 102 -10.36 8.54 2.87
N GLY A 103 -10.32 9.77 3.39
CA GLY A 103 -10.15 9.99 4.82
C GLY A 103 -11.33 9.55 5.68
N MET A 104 -12.52 9.40 5.09
CA MET A 104 -13.74 8.87 5.74
C MET A 104 -13.91 7.36 5.56
N GLY A 105 -13.06 6.71 4.75
CA GLY A 105 -13.16 5.26 4.49
C GLY A 105 -14.20 4.88 3.44
N GLU A 106 -14.58 5.79 2.55
CA GLU A 106 -15.58 5.56 1.50
C GLU A 106 -15.03 4.79 0.28
N HIS A 107 -13.86 4.20 0.40
CA HIS A 107 -13.17 3.45 -0.63
C HIS A 107 -12.91 2.01 -0.18
N ASP A 108 -12.81 1.10 -1.15
CA ASP A 108 -12.30 -0.25 -0.92
C ASP A 108 -10.82 -0.33 -1.29
N ILE A 109 -10.43 0.38 -2.36
CA ILE A 109 -9.05 0.52 -2.82
C ILE A 109 -8.81 1.99 -3.15
N LEU A 110 -7.59 2.47 -2.94
CA LEU A 110 -7.15 3.77 -3.42
C LEU A 110 -5.75 3.70 -4.06
N ILE A 111 -5.50 4.57 -5.04
CA ILE A 111 -4.14 4.83 -5.52
C ILE A 111 -3.72 6.17 -4.95
N GLY A 112 -2.97 6.11 -3.86
CA GLY A 112 -2.40 7.27 -3.18
C GLY A 112 -0.96 7.56 -3.62
N LEU A 113 -0.38 8.59 -3.02
CA LEU A 113 1.03 8.95 -3.16
C LEU A 113 1.52 9.44 -1.81
N TRP A 114 2.67 8.94 -1.41
CA TRP A 114 3.34 9.40 -0.20
C TRP A 114 4.83 9.61 -0.47
N TYR A 115 5.31 10.80 -0.13
CA TYR A 115 6.74 11.12 -0.26
C TYR A 115 7.40 11.06 1.11
N VAL A 116 8.39 10.20 1.28
CA VAL A 116 9.22 10.14 2.50
C VAL A 116 10.30 11.22 2.41
N SER A 117 9.87 12.48 2.53
CA SER A 117 10.73 13.66 2.33
C SER A 117 11.87 13.80 3.33
N THR A 118 11.76 13.15 4.49
CA THR A 118 12.80 13.13 5.54
C THR A 118 13.91 12.12 5.26
N GLY A 119 13.69 11.16 4.35
CA GLY A 119 14.57 10.02 4.14
C GLY A 119 14.59 9.01 5.30
N ASP A 120 13.60 9.07 6.20
CA ASP A 120 13.49 8.26 7.42
C ASP A 120 12.18 7.47 7.43
N ALA A 121 12.23 6.20 7.81
CA ALA A 121 11.09 5.29 7.84
C ALA A 121 9.95 5.78 8.74
N ASP A 122 10.23 6.56 9.76
CA ASP A 122 9.19 7.15 10.62
C ASP A 122 8.15 7.92 9.80
N TYR A 123 8.61 8.74 8.87
CA TYR A 123 7.71 9.53 8.01
C TYR A 123 6.99 8.69 6.94
N GLY A 124 7.47 7.49 6.67
CA GLY A 124 6.79 6.51 5.82
C GLY A 124 5.78 5.66 6.58
N TYR A 125 6.18 5.12 7.72
CA TYR A 125 5.36 4.15 8.44
C TYR A 125 4.34 4.80 9.38
N TYR A 126 4.75 5.75 10.22
CA TYR A 126 3.87 6.29 11.26
C TYR A 126 2.58 6.93 10.69
N PRO A 127 2.65 7.83 9.70
CA PRO A 127 1.44 8.41 9.13
C PRO A 127 0.55 7.41 8.40
N LEU A 128 1.11 6.35 7.81
CA LEU A 128 0.37 5.42 6.98
C LEU A 128 -0.15 4.19 7.72
N LEU A 129 0.46 3.83 8.87
CA LEU A 129 0.19 2.57 9.55
C LEU A 129 -0.26 2.71 11.01
N HIS A 130 0.20 3.77 11.72
CA HIS A 130 -0.11 3.91 13.15
C HIS A 130 -1.59 4.21 13.37
N SER A 131 -2.23 3.57 14.37
CA SER A 131 -3.64 3.73 14.70
C SER A 131 -4.04 5.18 15.01
N LYS A 132 -3.15 5.99 15.61
CA LYS A 132 -3.37 7.43 15.85
C LYS A 132 -3.48 8.27 14.56
N SER A 133 -3.06 7.71 13.42
CA SER A 133 -3.07 8.38 12.11
C SER A 133 -4.24 7.97 11.22
N VAL A 134 -5.16 7.15 11.73
CA VAL A 134 -6.33 6.67 10.98
C VAL A 134 -7.15 7.82 10.40
N GLY A 135 -7.55 7.66 9.16
CA GLY A 135 -8.40 8.59 8.43
C GLY A 135 -7.65 9.76 7.78
N PRO A 136 -8.10 11.02 7.96
CA PRO A 136 -7.58 12.18 7.21
C PRO A 136 -6.10 12.47 7.45
N VAL A 137 -5.54 12.03 8.58
CA VAL A 137 -4.13 12.28 8.96
C VAL A 137 -3.16 11.56 8.01
N GLY A 138 -3.50 10.33 7.56
CA GLY A 138 -2.62 9.58 6.65
C GLY A 138 -2.98 8.12 6.47
N ASN A 139 -3.29 7.41 7.55
CA ASN A 139 -3.64 5.99 7.53
C ASN A 139 -5.06 5.79 6.96
N ARG A 140 -5.13 5.79 5.64
CA ARG A 140 -6.38 5.59 4.89
C ARG A 140 -6.70 4.12 4.66
N SER A 141 -5.83 3.20 5.03
CA SER A 141 -6.16 1.78 5.08
C SER A 141 -7.02 1.42 6.30
N PHE A 142 -7.17 2.34 7.25
CA PHE A 142 -7.84 2.11 8.53
C PHE A 142 -7.24 0.93 9.30
N TYR A 143 -5.96 0.68 9.05
CA TYR A 143 -5.21 -0.37 9.70
C TYR A 143 -4.94 -0.04 11.16
N GLU A 144 -5.20 -1.00 12.02
CA GLU A 144 -4.94 -0.89 13.46
C GLU A 144 -4.26 -2.17 13.94
N ASN A 145 -3.03 -2.04 14.42
CA ASN A 145 -2.27 -3.14 15.00
C ASN A 145 -1.42 -2.62 16.15
N SER A 146 -1.75 -3.02 17.37
CA SER A 146 -1.06 -2.56 18.59
C SER A 146 0.43 -2.95 18.64
N GLN A 147 0.83 -4.03 17.97
CA GLN A 147 2.23 -4.41 17.87
C GLN A 147 3.00 -3.44 16.96
N VAL A 148 2.41 -3.07 15.82
CA VAL A 148 2.99 -2.07 14.92
C VAL A 148 3.06 -0.71 15.60
N ASP A 149 1.99 -0.29 16.29
CA ASP A 149 1.97 0.96 17.06
C ASP A 149 3.10 1.02 18.08
N ASN A 150 3.27 -0.04 18.86
CA ASN A 150 4.34 -0.13 19.88
C ASN A 150 5.73 -0.08 19.26
N LEU A 151 5.96 -0.76 18.13
CA LEU A 151 7.26 -0.74 17.44
C LEU A 151 7.56 0.66 16.92
N LEU A 152 6.59 1.34 16.34
CA LEU A 152 6.74 2.71 15.83
C LEU A 152 6.95 3.73 16.95
N ASP A 153 6.19 3.64 18.04
CA ASP A 153 6.38 4.51 19.21
C ASP A 153 7.78 4.29 19.83
N ARG A 154 8.24 3.04 19.97
CA ARG A 154 9.59 2.71 20.45
C ARG A 154 10.69 3.24 19.53
N ALA A 155 10.54 3.10 18.20
CA ALA A 155 11.52 3.62 17.25
C ALA A 155 11.72 5.14 17.39
N ARG A 156 10.73 5.89 17.85
CA ARG A 156 10.81 7.34 18.11
C ARG A 156 11.55 7.70 19.41
N GLU A 157 11.58 6.79 20.38
CA GLU A 157 12.24 7.01 21.67
C GLU A 157 13.74 6.68 21.63
N ILE A 158 14.21 5.93 20.63
CA ILE A 158 15.57 5.39 20.57
C ILE A 158 16.47 6.26 19.71
N SER A 159 17.65 6.59 20.27
CA SER A 159 18.68 7.36 19.57
C SER A 159 19.71 6.49 18.84
N ASP A 160 19.88 5.23 19.23
CA ASP A 160 20.78 4.31 18.54
C ASP A 160 20.16 3.90 17.19
N LEU A 161 20.83 4.27 16.11
CA LEU A 161 20.32 4.06 14.75
C LEU A 161 20.18 2.57 14.40
N LYS A 162 21.07 1.71 14.88
CA LYS A 162 21.01 0.26 14.57
C LYS A 162 19.84 -0.42 15.29
N GLU A 163 19.60 -0.01 16.53
CA GLU A 163 18.46 -0.51 17.29
C GLU A 163 17.14 0.01 16.68
N ARG A 164 17.10 1.30 16.33
CA ARG A 164 15.96 1.93 15.68
C ARG A 164 15.60 1.29 14.33
N GLU A 165 16.60 0.95 13.51
CA GLU A 165 16.43 0.26 12.23
C GLU A 165 15.73 -1.09 12.40
N LYS A 166 16.05 -1.86 13.44
CA LYS A 166 15.41 -3.16 13.73
C LYS A 166 13.91 -3.02 13.96
N TYR A 167 13.47 -2.00 14.67
CA TYR A 167 12.03 -1.75 14.86
C TYR A 167 11.31 -1.55 13.54
N TYR A 168 11.89 -0.79 12.60
CA TYR A 168 11.29 -0.59 11.29
C TYR A 168 11.31 -1.86 10.43
N GLN A 169 12.35 -2.66 10.51
CA GLN A 169 12.41 -3.97 9.85
C GLN A 169 11.35 -4.94 10.41
N ASP A 170 11.12 -4.92 11.71
CA ASP A 170 10.07 -5.72 12.32
C ASP A 170 8.66 -5.24 11.91
N VAL A 171 8.43 -3.92 11.79
CA VAL A 171 7.22 -3.38 11.18
C VAL A 171 7.07 -3.87 9.75
N GLN A 172 8.13 -3.83 8.93
CA GLN A 172 8.09 -4.29 7.54
C GLN A 172 7.66 -5.75 7.42
N LYS A 173 8.12 -6.64 8.31
CA LYS A 173 7.71 -8.05 8.33
C LYS A 173 6.22 -8.20 8.62
N ILE A 174 5.72 -7.49 9.63
CA ILE A 174 4.29 -7.56 9.99
C ILE A 174 3.41 -7.07 8.84
N ILE A 175 3.72 -5.93 8.25
CA ILE A 175 2.91 -5.39 7.14
C ILE A 175 3.05 -6.21 5.85
N TYR A 176 4.16 -6.94 5.68
CA TYR A 176 4.28 -7.91 4.60
C TYR A 176 3.25 -9.03 4.76
N ASP A 177 3.09 -9.57 5.97
CA ASP A 177 2.15 -10.67 6.22
C ASP A 177 0.68 -10.20 6.16
N GLU A 178 0.38 -9.06 6.75
CA GLU A 178 -1.00 -8.56 6.92
C GLU A 178 -1.53 -7.75 5.72
N VAL A 179 -0.65 -7.23 4.87
CA VAL A 179 -0.97 -6.49 3.64
C VAL A 179 -1.99 -5.36 3.84
N PRO A 180 -1.73 -4.41 4.75
CA PRO A 180 -2.66 -3.31 4.97
C PRO A 180 -2.69 -2.27 3.84
N LEU A 181 -1.67 -2.26 2.95
CA LEU A 181 -1.46 -1.28 1.87
C LEU A 181 -1.18 -1.96 0.54
#